data_ab918a8098c05690b1c2037f015194b6
#
_entry.id   ab918a8098c05690b1c2037f015194b6
#
_cell.length_a   1.000
_cell.length_b   1.000
_cell.length_c   1.000
_cell.angle_alpha   90.00
_cell.angle_beta   90.00
_cell.angle_gamma   90.00
#
_symmetry.space_group_name_H-M   'P 1'
#
loop_
_entity.id
_entity.type
_entity.pdbx_description
1 polymer ?
#
loop_
_entity_poly.entity_id
_entity_poly.type
_entity_poly.pdbx_seq_one_letter_code
_entity_poly.pdbx_strand_id
1 'polypeptide(L)'
;MRVIDYGRLLLLAALWGASFLFMRITTPAFGALNSAFLRVLFAAIALGLLLGVQGKWSGYQGKFTSTLQLGVINSGLPFLMYCLAAQWLPAGYSATLNATAPMMGVLIGALCFAEPLTLRKGGGAILGAIGVAVIARPTSGLSAALLLPGIGACLTATACYGLAGFLTRRWIQQRGGLEAERVALGSQVGATLFLFPFFLWSCWHGPAVDWRQSLPWIAIVMLGVVCTAAGYII
;
A
#
# COMPACT_ATOMS: atom_id res chain seq x y z
N MET A 1 -4.17 -24.38 -9.81
CA MET A 1 -5.00 -23.15 -9.70
C MET A 1 -6.21 -23.32 -10.60
N ARG A 2 -7.39 -22.95 -10.14
CA ARG A 2 -8.61 -22.98 -10.97
C ARG A 2 -8.64 -21.76 -11.89
N VAL A 3 -9.40 -21.83 -12.99
CA VAL A 3 -9.54 -20.68 -13.93
C VAL A 3 -9.98 -19.40 -13.20
N ILE A 4 -10.85 -19.54 -12.21
CA ILE A 4 -11.33 -18.42 -11.38
C ILE A 4 -10.20 -17.73 -10.59
N ASP A 5 -9.15 -18.46 -10.19
CA ASP A 5 -8.02 -17.90 -9.45
C ASP A 5 -7.17 -17.00 -10.36
N TYR A 6 -7.02 -17.36 -11.63
CA TYR A 6 -6.37 -16.50 -12.63
C TYR A 6 -7.18 -15.21 -12.87
N GLY A 7 -8.52 -15.33 -12.95
CA GLY A 7 -9.40 -14.17 -13.07
C GLY A 7 -9.25 -13.20 -11.88
N ARG A 8 -9.22 -13.73 -10.65
CA ARG A 8 -8.98 -12.93 -9.43
C ARG A 8 -7.63 -12.26 -9.44
N LEU A 9 -6.57 -12.97 -9.82
CA LEU A 9 -5.22 -12.41 -9.90
C LEU A 9 -5.14 -11.27 -10.93
N LEU A 10 -5.73 -11.44 -12.11
CA LEU A 10 -5.76 -10.41 -13.15
C LEU A 10 -6.55 -9.19 -12.68
N LEU A 11 -7.72 -9.40 -12.06
CA LEU A 11 -8.50 -8.30 -11.50
C LEU A 11 -7.73 -7.56 -10.42
N LEU A 12 -7.09 -8.28 -9.49
CA LEU A 12 -6.28 -7.68 -8.42
C LEU A 12 -5.10 -6.89 -9.00
N ALA A 13 -4.42 -7.43 -10.01
CA ALA A 13 -3.33 -6.74 -10.70
C ALA A 13 -3.83 -5.45 -11.39
N ALA A 14 -5.00 -5.49 -12.02
CA ALA A 14 -5.62 -4.32 -12.64
C ALA A 14 -5.99 -3.24 -11.61
N LEU A 15 -6.62 -3.63 -10.47
CA LEU A 15 -7.00 -2.73 -9.40
C LEU A 15 -5.78 -2.06 -8.75
N TRP A 16 -4.76 -2.84 -8.44
CA TRP A 16 -3.54 -2.29 -7.82
C TRP A 16 -2.71 -1.49 -8.81
N GLY A 17 -2.66 -1.89 -10.09
CA GLY A 17 -2.04 -1.09 -11.14
C GLY A 17 -2.73 0.26 -11.33
N ALA A 18 -4.07 0.27 -11.38
CA ALA A 18 -4.86 1.50 -11.49
C ALA A 18 -4.68 2.43 -10.28
N SER A 19 -4.34 1.90 -9.10
CA SER A 19 -4.12 2.73 -7.92
C SER A 19 -3.00 3.76 -8.12
N PHE A 20 -1.96 3.44 -8.90
CA PHE A 20 -0.88 4.39 -9.21
C PHE A 20 -1.35 5.54 -10.12
N LEU A 21 -2.30 5.28 -11.03
CA LEU A 21 -2.92 6.33 -11.84
C LEU A 21 -3.77 7.27 -10.97
N PHE A 22 -4.59 6.73 -10.09
CA PHE A 22 -5.41 7.54 -9.19
C PHE A 22 -4.54 8.37 -8.23
N MET A 23 -3.46 7.82 -7.69
CA MET A 23 -2.50 8.59 -6.88
C MET A 23 -1.88 9.74 -7.68
N ARG A 24 -1.62 9.56 -8.96
CA ARG A 24 -1.09 10.61 -9.83
C ARG A 24 -2.10 11.74 -10.08
N ILE A 25 -3.39 11.47 -9.94
CA ILE A 25 -4.46 12.48 -10.03
C ILE A 25 -4.67 13.17 -8.67
N THR A 26 -4.73 12.38 -7.59
CA THR A 26 -5.10 12.90 -6.26
C THR A 26 -3.97 13.65 -5.58
N THR A 27 -2.73 13.21 -5.75
CA THR A 27 -1.57 13.81 -5.05
C THR A 27 -1.30 15.26 -5.46
N PRO A 28 -1.33 15.67 -6.73
CA PRO A 28 -1.20 17.08 -7.09
C PRO A 28 -2.35 17.96 -6.59
N ALA A 29 -3.56 17.40 -6.48
CA ALA A 29 -4.75 18.13 -6.07
C ALA A 29 -4.86 18.30 -4.56
N PHE A 30 -4.64 17.24 -3.79
CA PHE A 30 -4.83 17.22 -2.35
C PHE A 30 -3.53 17.21 -1.54
N GLY A 31 -2.39 16.98 -2.18
CA GLY A 31 -1.12 16.71 -1.50
C GLY A 31 -0.98 15.23 -1.11
N ALA A 32 0.26 14.80 -0.86
CA ALA A 32 0.57 13.39 -0.57
C ALA A 32 -0.05 12.90 0.74
N LEU A 33 0.03 13.70 1.81
CA LEU A 33 -0.52 13.36 3.12
C LEU A 33 -2.05 13.22 3.08
N ASN A 34 -2.73 14.19 2.50
CA ASN A 34 -4.18 14.18 2.41
C ASN A 34 -4.68 13.03 1.52
N SER A 35 -4.00 12.77 0.41
CA SER A 35 -4.33 11.64 -0.48
C SER A 35 -4.13 10.29 0.22
N ALA A 36 -3.04 10.11 0.95
CA ALA A 36 -2.80 8.88 1.71
C ALA A 36 -3.84 8.68 2.81
N PHE A 37 -4.17 9.74 3.57
CA PHE A 37 -5.19 9.68 4.62
C PHE A 37 -6.57 9.37 4.06
N LEU A 38 -7.04 10.13 3.06
CA LEU A 38 -8.35 9.92 2.47
C LEU A 38 -8.50 8.52 1.86
N ARG A 39 -7.43 7.99 1.23
CA ARG A 39 -7.41 6.63 0.72
C ARG A 39 -7.74 5.60 1.80
N VAL A 40 -7.03 5.63 2.93
CA VAL A 40 -7.22 4.65 4.00
C VAL A 40 -8.55 4.89 4.74
N LEU A 41 -8.99 6.13 4.87
CA LEU A 41 -10.28 6.49 5.45
C LEU A 41 -11.45 5.90 4.64
N PHE A 42 -11.48 6.13 3.33
CA PHE A 42 -12.53 5.56 2.46
C PHE A 42 -12.47 4.03 2.42
N ALA A 43 -11.28 3.44 2.47
CA ALA A 43 -11.15 2.00 2.57
C ALA A 43 -11.68 1.46 3.92
N ALA A 44 -11.37 2.12 5.03
CA ALA A 44 -11.87 1.76 6.35
C ALA A 44 -13.40 1.88 6.43
N ILE A 45 -13.99 2.95 5.88
CA ILE A 45 -15.44 3.14 5.82
C ILE A 45 -16.09 2.03 5.00
N ALA A 46 -15.57 1.74 3.80
CA ALA A 46 -16.14 0.73 2.92
C ALA A 46 -16.07 -0.68 3.53
N LEU A 47 -14.92 -1.07 4.12
CA LEU A 47 -14.76 -2.35 4.80
C LEU A 47 -15.62 -2.41 6.08
N GLY A 48 -15.71 -1.31 6.82
CA GLY A 48 -16.55 -1.20 8.00
C GLY A 48 -18.03 -1.41 7.67
N LEU A 49 -18.53 -0.76 6.63
CA LEU A 49 -19.89 -0.95 6.15
C LEU A 49 -20.14 -2.40 5.70
N LEU A 50 -19.21 -2.97 4.96
CA LEU A 50 -19.32 -4.36 4.51
C LEU A 50 -19.40 -5.34 5.68
N LEU A 51 -18.47 -5.25 6.65
CA LEU A 51 -18.48 -6.13 7.82
C LEU A 51 -19.69 -5.85 8.72
N GLY A 52 -20.17 -4.60 8.76
CA GLY A 52 -21.41 -4.22 9.44
C GLY A 52 -22.63 -4.95 8.90
N VAL A 53 -22.81 -4.90 7.57
CA VAL A 53 -23.92 -5.61 6.89
C VAL A 53 -23.82 -7.13 7.07
N GLN A 54 -22.60 -7.65 7.13
CA GLN A 54 -22.36 -9.09 7.36
C GLN A 54 -22.47 -9.50 8.84
N GLY A 55 -22.67 -8.58 9.78
CA GLY A 55 -22.69 -8.86 11.22
C GLY A 55 -21.32 -9.30 11.80
N LYS A 56 -20.21 -8.99 11.12
CA LYS A 56 -18.85 -9.46 11.47
C LYS A 56 -17.99 -8.43 12.21
N TRP A 57 -18.57 -7.44 12.85
CA TRP A 57 -17.83 -6.39 13.58
C TRP A 57 -17.01 -6.91 14.78
N SER A 58 -17.45 -8.01 15.38
CA SER A 58 -16.80 -8.64 16.51
C SER A 58 -15.96 -9.85 16.07
N GLY A 59 -15.18 -10.44 17.01
CA GLY A 59 -14.46 -11.68 16.74
C GLY A 59 -12.99 -11.49 16.38
N TYR A 60 -12.37 -10.40 16.80
CA TYR A 60 -10.92 -10.17 16.63
C TYR A 60 -10.05 -11.05 17.55
N GLN A 61 -10.65 -11.82 18.47
CA GLN A 61 -9.95 -12.77 19.35
C GLN A 61 -8.73 -12.16 20.06
N GLY A 62 -8.85 -10.93 20.54
CA GLY A 62 -7.75 -10.18 21.19
C GLY A 62 -6.65 -9.66 20.26
N LYS A 63 -6.80 -9.79 18.92
CA LYS A 63 -5.79 -9.39 17.94
C LYS A 63 -6.06 -8.01 17.30
N PHE A 64 -7.08 -7.29 17.76
CA PHE A 64 -7.44 -5.98 17.18
C PHE A 64 -6.26 -5.00 17.18
N THR A 65 -5.56 -4.86 18.31
CA THR A 65 -4.37 -4.00 18.41
C THR A 65 -3.28 -4.41 17.41
N SER A 66 -3.07 -5.73 17.23
CA SER A 66 -2.11 -6.22 16.23
C SER A 66 -2.52 -5.84 14.81
N THR A 67 -3.81 -5.85 14.49
CA THR A 67 -4.28 -5.40 13.16
C THR A 67 -4.10 -3.89 12.98
N LEU A 68 -4.30 -3.08 14.03
CA LEU A 68 -4.02 -1.64 13.98
C LEU A 68 -2.54 -1.35 13.71
N GLN A 69 -1.64 -2.02 14.43
CA GLN A 69 -0.19 -1.88 14.24
C GLN A 69 0.26 -2.33 12.84
N LEU A 70 -0.30 -3.44 12.36
CA LEU A 70 -0.09 -3.88 10.98
C LEU A 70 -0.55 -2.82 9.98
N GLY A 71 -1.63 -2.11 10.28
CA GLY A 71 -2.15 -1.04 9.43
C GLY A 71 -1.14 0.09 9.20
N VAL A 72 -0.38 0.46 10.22
CA VAL A 72 0.68 1.47 10.08
C VAL A 72 1.73 1.02 9.06
N ILE A 73 2.18 -0.25 9.18
CA ILE A 73 3.29 -0.79 8.40
C ILE A 73 2.84 -1.26 7.01
N ASN A 74 1.64 -1.83 6.90
CA ASN A 74 1.13 -2.41 5.65
C ASN A 74 0.34 -1.43 4.79
N SER A 75 -0.16 -0.34 5.36
CA SER A 75 -1.04 0.60 4.64
C SER A 75 -0.63 2.06 4.87
N GLY A 76 -0.51 2.53 6.10
CA GLY A 76 -0.26 3.94 6.40
C GLY A 76 1.04 4.46 5.79
N LEU A 77 2.17 3.89 6.20
CA LEU A 77 3.49 4.26 5.69
C LEU A 77 3.64 3.98 4.18
N PRO A 78 3.34 2.76 3.67
CA PRO A 78 3.51 2.49 2.24
C PRO A 78 2.67 3.40 1.35
N PHE A 79 1.41 3.65 1.69
CA PHE A 79 0.54 4.48 0.88
C PHE A 79 0.98 5.95 0.89
N LEU A 80 1.45 6.45 2.04
CA LEU A 80 2.08 7.78 2.11
C LEU A 80 3.32 7.85 1.22
N MET A 81 4.20 6.84 1.27
CA MET A 81 5.39 6.80 0.44
C MET A 81 5.06 6.77 -1.05
N TYR A 82 4.05 6.01 -1.48
CA TYR A 82 3.61 6.02 -2.89
C TYR A 82 2.94 7.35 -3.30
N CYS A 83 2.18 7.98 -2.41
CA CYS A 83 1.66 9.32 -2.67
C CYS A 83 2.79 10.36 -2.77
N LEU A 84 3.84 10.26 -1.96
CA LEU A 84 5.03 11.09 -2.10
C LEU A 84 5.74 10.82 -3.43
N ALA A 85 5.97 9.55 -3.78
CA ALA A 85 6.57 9.18 -5.05
C ALA A 85 5.78 9.70 -6.26
N ALA A 86 4.45 9.71 -6.17
CA ALA A 86 3.58 10.22 -7.24
C ALA A 86 3.75 11.71 -7.52
N GLN A 87 4.41 12.47 -6.66
CA GLN A 87 4.76 13.87 -6.95
C GLN A 87 5.87 13.97 -8.01
N TRP A 88 6.78 13.00 -8.04
CA TRP A 88 7.98 13.04 -8.88
C TRP A 88 7.98 11.98 -9.98
N LEU A 89 7.39 10.79 -9.71
CA LEU A 89 7.47 9.67 -10.64
C LEU A 89 6.19 9.48 -11.45
N PRO A 90 6.29 9.07 -12.71
CA PRO A 90 5.16 8.56 -13.48
C PRO A 90 4.55 7.32 -12.81
N ALA A 91 3.23 7.12 -13.01
CA ALA A 91 2.51 5.99 -12.40
C ALA A 91 3.12 4.63 -12.76
N GLY A 92 3.47 4.42 -14.04
CA GLY A 92 4.10 3.18 -14.50
C GLY A 92 5.48 2.91 -13.87
N TYR A 93 6.24 3.98 -13.57
CA TYR A 93 7.53 3.85 -12.90
C TYR A 93 7.35 3.36 -11.46
N SER A 94 6.45 3.99 -10.70
CA SER A 94 6.12 3.56 -9.34
C SER A 94 5.54 2.13 -9.29
N ALA A 95 4.68 1.78 -10.25
CA ALA A 95 4.14 0.43 -10.39
C ALA A 95 5.24 -0.61 -10.66
N THR A 96 6.23 -0.27 -11.50
CA THR A 96 7.39 -1.14 -11.77
C THR A 96 8.25 -1.31 -10.52
N LEU A 97 8.53 -0.22 -9.79
CA LEU A 97 9.28 -0.29 -8.53
C LEU A 97 8.53 -1.10 -7.45
N ASN A 98 7.20 -1.12 -7.47
CA ASN A 98 6.42 -1.97 -6.55
C ASN A 98 6.71 -3.46 -6.74
N ALA A 99 7.16 -3.91 -7.92
CA ALA A 99 7.58 -5.28 -8.15
C ALA A 99 8.84 -5.69 -7.35
N THR A 100 9.52 -4.75 -6.68
CA THR A 100 10.60 -5.06 -5.73
C THR A 100 10.09 -5.62 -4.39
N ALA A 101 8.78 -5.59 -4.09
CA ALA A 101 8.24 -6.04 -2.80
C ALA A 101 8.63 -7.49 -2.42
N PRO A 102 8.60 -8.49 -3.31
CA PRO A 102 9.08 -9.83 -2.96
C PRO A 102 10.59 -9.87 -2.63
N MET A 103 11.40 -9.06 -3.30
CA MET A 103 12.85 -8.97 -3.05
C MET A 103 13.11 -8.36 -1.67
N MET A 104 12.38 -7.28 -1.32
CA MET A 104 12.45 -6.69 0.02
C MET A 104 11.99 -7.69 1.10
N GLY A 105 11.00 -8.55 0.80
CA GLY A 105 10.61 -9.65 1.67
C GLY A 105 11.76 -10.62 1.93
N VAL A 106 12.49 -11.04 0.90
CA VAL A 106 13.66 -11.93 1.04
C VAL A 106 14.76 -11.25 1.87
N LEU A 107 15.06 -9.99 1.59
CA LEU A 107 16.09 -9.24 2.29
C LEU A 107 15.76 -9.05 3.78
N ILE A 108 14.54 -8.60 4.08
CA ILE A 108 14.08 -8.39 5.45
C ILE A 108 13.99 -9.71 6.21
N GLY A 109 13.54 -10.78 5.54
CA GLY A 109 13.50 -12.12 6.12
C GLY A 109 14.88 -12.58 6.59
N ALA A 110 15.90 -12.39 5.75
CA ALA A 110 17.27 -12.76 6.08
C ALA A 110 17.87 -11.87 7.18
N LEU A 111 17.67 -10.54 7.11
CA LEU A 111 18.30 -9.59 8.03
C LEU A 111 17.63 -9.51 9.40
N CYS A 112 16.28 -9.57 9.43
CA CYS A 112 15.51 -9.28 10.64
C CYS A 112 14.86 -10.52 11.28
N PHE A 113 14.69 -11.60 10.52
CA PHE A 113 13.94 -12.78 10.95
C PHE A 113 14.74 -14.08 10.88
N ALA A 114 16.06 -13.99 10.66
CA ALA A 114 16.97 -15.14 10.57
C ALA A 114 16.51 -16.21 9.55
N GLU A 115 15.76 -15.82 8.52
CA GLU A 115 15.40 -16.75 7.44
C GLU A 115 16.64 -17.09 6.60
N PRO A 116 16.85 -18.38 6.27
CA PRO A 116 18.00 -18.77 5.47
C PRO A 116 17.91 -18.18 4.06
N LEU A 117 18.95 -17.44 3.66
CA LEU A 117 19.11 -16.92 2.32
C LEU A 117 19.68 -18.04 1.43
N THR A 118 18.79 -18.83 0.83
CA THR A 118 19.22 -19.87 -0.10
C THR A 118 19.68 -19.28 -1.43
N LEU A 119 20.55 -19.97 -2.17
CA LEU A 119 20.98 -19.54 -3.50
C LEU A 119 19.82 -19.28 -4.45
N ARG A 120 18.72 -20.04 -4.34
CA ARG A 120 17.50 -19.84 -5.15
C ARG A 120 16.80 -18.53 -4.78
N LYS A 121 16.64 -18.23 -3.48
CA LYS A 121 16.02 -16.97 -3.01
C LYS A 121 16.90 -15.76 -3.40
N GLY A 122 18.21 -15.84 -3.15
CA GLY A 122 19.15 -14.78 -3.48
C GLY A 122 19.25 -14.53 -4.98
N GLY A 123 19.44 -15.60 -5.77
CA GLY A 123 19.47 -15.51 -7.22
C GLY A 123 18.19 -14.94 -7.83
N GLY A 124 17.03 -15.39 -7.34
CA GLY A 124 15.74 -14.82 -7.75
C GLY A 124 15.59 -13.35 -7.41
N ALA A 125 16.04 -12.91 -6.23
CA ALA A 125 15.99 -11.50 -5.83
C ALA A 125 16.92 -10.64 -6.70
N ILE A 126 18.14 -11.11 -7.01
CA ILE A 126 19.07 -10.40 -7.90
C ILE A 126 18.49 -10.31 -9.32
N LEU A 127 17.99 -11.41 -9.87
CA LEU A 127 17.41 -11.43 -11.21
C LEU A 127 16.20 -10.48 -11.29
N GLY A 128 15.34 -10.49 -10.27
CA GLY A 128 14.22 -9.56 -10.16
C GLY A 128 14.67 -8.11 -10.08
N ALA A 129 15.71 -7.78 -9.29
CA ALA A 129 16.26 -6.44 -9.19
C ALA A 129 16.82 -5.96 -10.55
N ILE A 130 17.52 -6.83 -11.29
CA ILE A 130 17.98 -6.53 -12.64
C ILE A 130 16.78 -6.26 -13.57
N GLY A 131 15.76 -7.11 -13.53
CA GLY A 131 14.54 -6.92 -14.34
C GLY A 131 13.86 -5.57 -14.06
N VAL A 132 13.70 -5.22 -12.79
CA VAL A 132 13.15 -3.90 -12.41
C VAL A 132 14.05 -2.77 -12.89
N ALA A 133 15.37 -2.87 -12.74
CA ALA A 133 16.32 -1.84 -13.20
C ALA A 133 16.30 -1.67 -14.73
N VAL A 134 16.10 -2.74 -15.49
CA VAL A 134 15.99 -2.69 -16.96
C VAL A 134 14.69 -1.98 -17.38
N ILE A 135 13.57 -2.26 -16.72
CA ILE A 135 12.26 -1.68 -17.04
C ILE A 135 12.18 -0.23 -16.54
N ALA A 136 12.72 0.03 -15.34
CA ALA A 136 12.73 1.35 -14.70
C ALA A 136 13.83 2.26 -15.25
N ARG A 137 14.08 2.22 -16.58
CA ARG A 137 15.02 3.15 -17.19
C ARG A 137 14.51 4.58 -17.07
N PRO A 138 15.39 5.55 -16.76
CA PRO A 138 14.98 6.95 -16.71
C PRO A 138 14.37 7.38 -18.03
N THR A 139 13.12 7.84 -17.99
CA THR A 139 12.50 8.49 -19.16
C THR A 139 13.26 9.79 -19.38
N SER A 140 13.68 10.06 -20.63
CA SER A 140 14.36 11.29 -21.00
C SER A 140 13.59 12.51 -20.47
N GLY A 141 14.25 13.33 -19.63
CA GLY A 141 13.69 14.58 -19.08
C GLY A 141 13.49 14.62 -17.56
N LEU A 142 13.62 13.50 -16.83
CA LEU A 142 13.58 13.52 -15.37
C LEU A 142 14.99 13.70 -14.80
N SER A 143 15.20 14.76 -14.01
CA SER A 143 16.48 14.98 -13.32
C SER A 143 16.70 13.96 -12.21
N ALA A 144 17.96 13.59 -11.96
CA ALA A 144 18.32 12.69 -10.86
C ALA A 144 17.82 13.20 -9.49
N ALA A 145 17.75 14.52 -9.31
CA ALA A 145 17.26 15.18 -8.10
C ALA A 145 15.80 14.84 -7.80
N LEU A 146 14.97 14.59 -8.81
CA LEU A 146 13.56 14.19 -8.65
C LEU A 146 13.38 12.66 -8.61
N LEU A 147 14.23 11.93 -9.34
CA LEU A 147 14.16 10.46 -9.38
C LEU A 147 14.53 9.81 -8.04
N LEU A 148 15.62 10.24 -7.42
CA LEU A 148 16.14 9.59 -6.20
C LEU A 148 15.16 9.60 -5.03
N PRO A 149 14.51 10.73 -4.65
CA PRO A 149 13.52 10.71 -3.57
C PRO A 149 12.31 9.85 -3.91
N GLY A 150 11.85 9.85 -5.17
CA GLY A 150 10.73 9.02 -5.61
C GLY A 150 11.05 7.51 -5.55
N ILE A 151 12.23 7.10 -6.01
CA ILE A 151 12.71 5.72 -5.91
C ILE A 151 12.85 5.33 -4.44
N GLY A 152 13.47 6.17 -3.61
CA GLY A 152 13.61 5.94 -2.18
C GLY A 152 12.27 5.74 -1.48
N ALA A 153 11.25 6.55 -1.82
CA ALA A 153 9.91 6.39 -1.29
C ALA A 153 9.27 5.05 -1.73
N CYS A 154 9.39 4.66 -3.00
CA CYS A 154 8.88 3.37 -3.48
C CYS A 154 9.58 2.19 -2.79
N LEU A 155 10.90 2.22 -2.64
CA LEU A 155 11.65 1.16 -1.96
C LEU A 155 11.32 1.07 -0.48
N THR A 156 11.10 2.21 0.19
CA THR A 156 10.60 2.24 1.58
C THR A 156 9.22 1.58 1.68
N ALA A 157 8.31 1.88 0.75
CA ALA A 157 6.99 1.25 0.72
C ALA A 157 7.08 -0.27 0.55
N THR A 158 7.92 -0.76 -0.37
CA THR A 158 8.09 -2.20 -0.60
C THR A 158 8.80 -2.89 0.56
N ALA A 159 9.72 -2.22 1.26
CA ALA A 159 10.32 -2.70 2.50
C ALA A 159 9.26 -2.85 3.61
N CYS A 160 8.36 -1.88 3.75
CA CYS A 160 7.23 -1.98 4.68
C CYS A 160 6.35 -3.20 4.36
N TYR A 161 6.06 -3.49 3.09
CA TYR A 161 5.30 -4.70 2.70
C TYR A 161 6.05 -5.98 3.06
N GLY A 162 7.36 -6.03 2.81
CA GLY A 162 8.19 -7.16 3.21
C GLY A 162 8.11 -7.41 4.71
N LEU A 163 8.27 -6.36 5.53
CA LEU A 163 8.16 -6.43 6.99
C LEU A 163 6.75 -6.84 7.44
N ALA A 164 5.71 -6.23 6.85
CA ALA A 164 4.31 -6.52 7.19
C ALA A 164 3.95 -8.00 6.98
N GLY A 165 4.49 -8.64 5.95
CA GLY A 165 4.30 -10.07 5.70
C GLY A 165 4.76 -10.94 6.87
N PHE A 166 5.96 -10.69 7.41
CA PHE A 166 6.49 -11.40 8.58
C PHE A 166 5.70 -11.12 9.84
N LEU A 167 5.34 -9.85 10.07
CA LEU A 167 4.55 -9.46 11.24
C LEU A 167 3.13 -10.04 11.18
N THR A 168 2.50 -10.09 10.01
CA THR A 168 1.19 -10.74 9.82
C THR A 168 1.26 -12.21 10.18
N ARG A 169 2.30 -12.92 9.71
CA ARG A 169 2.54 -14.32 10.07
C ARG A 169 2.68 -14.47 11.57
N ARG A 170 3.53 -13.65 12.23
CA ARG A 170 3.83 -13.76 13.68
C ARG A 170 2.68 -13.32 14.56
N TRP A 171 2.01 -12.20 14.23
CA TRP A 171 1.01 -11.58 15.12
C TRP A 171 -0.40 -12.08 14.89
N ILE A 172 -0.69 -12.62 13.72
CA ILE A 172 -2.02 -13.08 13.34
C ILE A 172 -2.04 -14.59 13.10
N GLN A 173 -1.28 -15.08 12.11
CA GLN A 173 -1.39 -16.49 11.67
C GLN A 173 -0.93 -17.46 12.75
N GLN A 174 0.24 -17.25 13.36
CA GLN A 174 0.78 -18.11 14.42
C GLN A 174 0.00 -18.04 15.74
N ARG A 175 -0.91 -17.07 15.88
CA ARG A 175 -1.79 -16.91 17.05
C ARG A 175 -3.22 -17.37 16.77
N GLY A 176 -3.42 -18.31 15.86
CA GLY A 176 -4.71 -18.92 15.54
C GLY A 176 -5.46 -18.25 14.36
N GLY A 177 -4.78 -17.37 13.62
CA GLY A 177 -5.35 -16.74 12.43
C GLY A 177 -6.42 -15.68 12.72
N LEU A 178 -6.89 -15.04 11.67
CA LEU A 178 -8.03 -14.14 11.64
C LEU A 178 -8.54 -14.08 10.19
N GLU A 179 -9.83 -13.88 10.00
CA GLU A 179 -10.38 -13.68 8.65
C GLU A 179 -9.73 -12.48 7.95
N ALA A 180 -9.41 -12.62 6.66
CA ALA A 180 -8.70 -11.60 5.89
C ALA A 180 -9.42 -10.24 5.93
N GLU A 181 -10.75 -10.25 5.85
CA GLU A 181 -11.60 -9.05 5.90
C GLU A 181 -11.43 -8.29 7.21
N ARG A 182 -11.32 -8.98 8.36
CA ARG A 182 -11.09 -8.35 9.67
C ARG A 182 -9.67 -7.79 9.78
N VAL A 183 -8.68 -8.51 9.26
CA VAL A 183 -7.29 -8.00 9.20
C VAL A 183 -7.26 -6.74 8.33
N ALA A 184 -7.94 -6.76 7.19
CA ALA A 184 -8.04 -5.61 6.30
C ALA A 184 -8.68 -4.40 6.98
N LEU A 185 -9.87 -4.57 7.60
CA LEU A 185 -10.54 -3.47 8.30
C LEU A 185 -9.66 -2.91 9.43
N GLY A 186 -9.13 -3.77 10.32
CA GLY A 186 -8.25 -3.33 11.40
C GLY A 186 -7.01 -2.61 10.88
N SER A 187 -6.42 -3.07 9.78
CA SER A 187 -5.28 -2.40 9.14
C SER A 187 -5.66 -1.02 8.58
N GLN A 188 -6.81 -0.88 7.90
CA GLN A 188 -7.21 0.42 7.38
C GLN A 188 -7.58 1.40 8.52
N VAL A 189 -8.21 0.93 9.59
CA VAL A 189 -8.47 1.74 10.79
C VAL A 189 -7.14 2.18 11.43
N GLY A 190 -6.19 1.27 11.61
CA GLY A 190 -4.88 1.59 12.16
C GLY A 190 -4.10 2.60 11.32
N ALA A 191 -4.12 2.45 9.99
CA ALA A 191 -3.53 3.42 9.06
C ALA A 191 -4.21 4.78 9.13
N THR A 192 -5.55 4.80 9.24
CA THR A 192 -6.33 6.05 9.37
C THR A 192 -5.97 6.78 10.66
N LEU A 193 -5.95 6.08 11.79
CA LEU A 193 -5.56 6.66 13.08
C LEU A 193 -4.13 7.19 13.08
N PHE A 194 -3.21 6.47 12.45
CA PHE A 194 -1.81 6.89 12.31
C PHE A 194 -1.66 8.14 11.45
N LEU A 195 -2.36 8.24 10.32
CA LEU A 195 -2.23 9.37 9.41
C LEU A 195 -3.09 10.58 9.83
N PHE A 196 -4.08 10.41 10.69
CA PHE A 196 -5.00 11.47 11.10
C PHE A 196 -4.32 12.73 11.66
N PRO A 197 -3.37 12.65 12.62
CA PRO A 197 -2.70 13.84 13.14
C PRO A 197 -1.90 14.58 12.06
N PHE A 198 -1.27 13.85 11.14
CA PHE A 198 -0.54 14.45 10.02
C PHE A 198 -1.48 15.11 8.99
N PHE A 199 -2.66 14.52 8.78
CA PHE A 199 -3.71 15.11 7.96
C PHE A 199 -4.19 16.45 8.56
N LEU A 200 -4.48 16.49 9.85
CA LEU A 200 -4.87 17.73 10.53
C LEU A 200 -3.77 18.79 10.44
N TRP A 201 -2.53 18.39 10.68
CA TRP A 201 -1.38 19.28 10.53
C TRP A 201 -1.26 19.83 9.10
N SER A 202 -1.45 18.98 8.10
CA SER A 202 -1.43 19.37 6.69
C SER A 202 -2.56 20.35 6.32
N CYS A 203 -3.73 20.17 6.90
CA CYS A 203 -4.86 21.09 6.68
C CYS A 203 -4.61 22.51 7.26
N TRP A 204 -3.83 22.62 8.33
CA TRP A 204 -3.55 23.92 8.96
C TRP A 204 -2.27 24.59 8.47
N HIS A 205 -1.25 23.83 8.12
CA HIS A 205 0.08 24.34 7.78
C HIS A 205 0.50 24.02 6.35
N GLY A 206 -0.23 23.16 5.67
CA GLY A 206 0.05 22.77 4.29
C GLY A 206 -0.39 23.83 3.27
N PRO A 207 -0.04 23.65 2.00
CA PRO A 207 -0.54 24.48 0.93
C PRO A 207 -2.08 24.41 0.84
N ALA A 208 -2.70 25.51 0.44
CA ALA A 208 -4.15 25.55 0.26
C ALA A 208 -4.62 24.50 -0.76
N VAL A 209 -5.57 23.67 -0.37
CA VAL A 209 -6.14 22.63 -1.21
C VAL A 209 -7.48 23.11 -1.77
N ASP A 210 -7.65 23.03 -3.08
CA ASP A 210 -8.94 23.25 -3.70
C ASP A 210 -9.83 22.01 -3.62
N TRP A 211 -10.64 21.93 -2.58
CA TRP A 211 -11.56 20.82 -2.33
C TRP A 211 -12.77 20.77 -3.27
N ARG A 212 -12.93 21.73 -4.19
CA ARG A 212 -14.11 21.82 -5.09
C ARG A 212 -13.96 21.00 -6.37
N GLN A 213 -12.76 20.52 -6.67
CA GLN A 213 -12.50 19.75 -7.88
C GLN A 213 -13.13 18.36 -7.81
N SER A 214 -14.07 18.06 -8.69
CA SER A 214 -14.79 16.78 -8.70
C SER A 214 -13.93 15.57 -9.09
N LEU A 215 -13.04 15.73 -10.08
CA LEU A 215 -12.21 14.63 -10.59
C LEU A 215 -11.29 14.02 -9.51
N PRO A 216 -10.52 14.78 -8.71
CA PRO A 216 -9.74 14.23 -7.61
C PRO A 216 -10.59 13.51 -6.56
N TRP A 217 -11.83 13.98 -6.29
CA TRP A 217 -12.74 13.28 -5.37
C TRP A 217 -13.19 11.93 -5.90
N ILE A 218 -13.55 11.84 -7.18
CA ILE A 218 -13.87 10.56 -7.82
C ILE A 218 -12.64 9.64 -7.76
N ALA A 219 -11.46 10.16 -8.10
CA ALA A 219 -10.22 9.39 -8.08
C ALA A 219 -9.87 8.85 -6.69
N ILE A 220 -10.04 9.65 -5.61
CA ILE A 220 -9.70 9.22 -4.25
C ILE A 220 -10.71 8.20 -3.70
N VAL A 221 -11.99 8.34 -4.03
CA VAL A 221 -13.01 7.33 -3.69
C VAL A 221 -12.72 6.02 -4.41
N MET A 222 -12.43 6.05 -5.71
CA MET A 222 -12.03 4.86 -6.47
C MET A 222 -10.76 4.22 -5.89
N LEU A 223 -9.79 5.02 -5.50
CA LEU A 223 -8.55 4.55 -4.88
C LEU A 223 -8.80 3.87 -3.53
N GLY A 224 -9.63 4.44 -2.67
CA GLY A 224 -9.94 3.89 -1.35
C GLY A 224 -10.90 2.70 -1.41
N VAL A 225 -12.03 2.85 -2.10
CA VAL A 225 -13.08 1.83 -2.12
C VAL A 225 -12.74 0.68 -3.07
N VAL A 226 -12.41 1.01 -4.32
CA VAL A 226 -12.24 -0.04 -5.36
C VAL A 226 -10.83 -0.62 -5.33
N CYS A 227 -9.77 0.22 -5.39
CA CYS A 227 -8.41 -0.30 -5.45
C CYS A 227 -7.90 -0.82 -4.09
N THR A 228 -8.43 -0.31 -2.97
CA THR A 228 -7.97 -0.72 -1.64
C THR A 228 -8.96 -1.67 -0.98
N ALA A 229 -10.17 -1.24 -0.64
CA ALA A 229 -11.13 -2.09 0.08
C ALA A 229 -11.51 -3.35 -0.70
N ALA A 230 -11.96 -3.21 -1.97
CA ALA A 230 -12.30 -4.37 -2.78
C ALA A 230 -11.08 -5.27 -3.08
N GLY A 231 -9.89 -4.67 -3.29
CA GLY A 231 -8.66 -5.42 -3.48
C GLY A 231 -8.23 -6.29 -2.29
N TYR A 232 -8.69 -6.00 -1.07
CA TYR A 232 -8.45 -6.85 0.11
C TYR A 232 -9.48 -7.99 0.26
N ILE A 233 -10.57 -7.98 -0.49
CA ILE A 233 -11.66 -8.96 -0.40
C ILE A 233 -11.54 -10.02 -1.48
N ILE A 234 -10.96 -9.69 -2.64
CA ILE A 234 -10.76 -10.59 -3.79
C ILE A 234 -9.68 -11.63 -3.52
#